data_fdf35fda4fdf6a7590a5956d45e2b451
#
_entry.id   fdf35fda4fdf6a7590a5956d45e2b451
#
_cell.length_a   1.000
_cell.length_b   1.000
_cell.length_c   1.000
_cell.angle_alpha   90.00
_cell.angle_beta   90.00
_cell.angle_gamma   90.00
#
_symmetry.space_group_name_H-M   'P 1'
#
loop_
_entity.id
_entity.type
_entity.pdbx_description
1 polymer ?
#
loop_
_entity_poly.entity_id
_entity_poly.type
_entity_poly.pdbx_seq_one_letter_code
_entity_poly.pdbx_strand_id
1 'polypeptide(L)'
;MEDIYKLIDDINLQKLENLDSRVNEALSSNNDDALFILGETLYNFGLTPQGLEVFRTLYHKYPDESELLIYFIEGLMSENQTDEALEYLAEVETSTEKLMLEADLYQQINMLEVAIDKLQEALEIEPNDPIIHFALAELLYFDGQYLRATTEYETVLETGEYQVNGVNLFSRMADCSLQSGNYTDSIGLFDEISEDEMNSEDYFKKAIAYEKND
;
A
#
# COMPACT_ATOMS: atom_id res chain seq x y z
N MET A 1 24.47 19.47 19.49
CA MET A 1 23.23 18.66 19.37
C MET A 1 22.37 19.33 18.33
N GLU A 2 22.08 18.65 17.23
CA GLU A 2 21.19 19.22 16.19
C GLU A 2 19.80 19.48 16.79
N ASP A 3 19.23 20.63 16.46
CA ASP A 3 17.84 20.90 16.77
C ASP A 3 16.97 20.18 15.72
N ILE A 4 16.29 19.11 16.11
CA ILE A 4 15.51 18.26 15.20
C ILE A 4 14.43 19.08 14.49
N TYR A 5 13.74 19.97 15.20
CA TYR A 5 12.71 20.81 14.57
C TYR A 5 13.29 21.75 13.51
N LYS A 6 14.52 22.28 13.75
CA LYS A 6 15.22 23.06 12.73
C LYS A 6 15.63 22.21 11.52
N LEU A 7 16.03 20.96 11.76
CA LEU A 7 16.33 20.02 10.66
C LEU A 7 15.08 19.75 9.82
N ILE A 8 13.92 19.51 10.48
CA ILE A 8 12.62 19.34 9.82
C ILE A 8 12.25 20.58 8.99
N ASP A 9 12.40 21.77 9.55
CA ASP A 9 12.14 23.03 8.82
C ASP A 9 13.05 23.18 7.60
N ASP A 10 14.33 22.85 7.73
CA ASP A 10 15.29 22.91 6.63
C ASP A 10 14.95 21.89 5.52
N ILE A 11 14.51 20.68 5.86
CA ILE A 11 14.03 19.67 4.90
C ILE A 11 12.80 20.20 4.14
N ASN A 12 11.83 20.74 4.86
CA ASN A 12 10.62 21.35 4.27
C ASN A 12 10.97 22.51 3.30
N LEU A 13 12.08 23.20 3.54
CA LEU A 13 12.61 24.26 2.68
C LEU A 13 13.58 23.74 1.61
N GLN A 14 13.74 22.40 1.49
CA GLN A 14 14.68 21.74 0.58
C GLN A 14 16.15 22.11 0.78
N LYS A 15 16.53 22.44 2.00
CA LYS A 15 17.92 22.73 2.41
C LYS A 15 18.56 21.45 2.96
N LEU A 16 19.11 20.65 2.07
CA LEU A 16 19.59 19.30 2.36
C LEU A 16 21.13 19.20 2.58
N GLU A 17 21.78 20.31 2.86
CA GLU A 17 23.23 20.36 3.08
C GLU A 17 23.62 19.52 4.31
N ASN A 18 24.59 18.61 4.13
CA ASN A 18 25.10 17.68 5.16
C ASN A 18 23.99 16.88 5.85
N LEU A 19 22.93 16.50 5.12
CA LEU A 19 21.74 15.83 5.66
C LEU A 19 22.11 14.59 6.48
N ASP A 20 22.91 13.67 5.94
CA ASP A 20 23.27 12.42 6.63
C ASP A 20 23.94 12.68 7.98
N SER A 21 24.84 13.67 8.04
CA SER A 21 25.53 14.03 9.29
C SER A 21 24.55 14.61 10.32
N ARG A 22 23.61 15.42 9.85
CA ARG A 22 22.58 16.06 10.71
C ARG A 22 21.57 15.05 11.22
N VAL A 23 21.12 14.11 10.38
CA VAL A 23 20.25 13.00 10.79
C VAL A 23 20.96 12.14 11.81
N ASN A 24 22.24 11.75 11.57
CA ASN A 24 23.01 10.97 12.52
C ASN A 24 23.20 11.69 13.88
N GLU A 25 23.35 13.01 13.88
CA GLU A 25 23.39 13.79 15.14
C GLU A 25 22.02 13.79 15.82
N ALA A 26 20.92 13.91 15.06
CA ALA A 26 19.56 13.87 15.58
C ALA A 26 19.22 12.53 16.24
N LEU A 27 19.68 11.39 15.70
CA LEU A 27 19.50 10.05 16.27
C LEU A 27 20.07 9.91 17.69
N SER A 28 21.03 10.75 18.08
CA SER A 28 21.57 10.80 19.44
C SER A 28 20.66 11.55 20.43
N SER A 29 19.53 12.08 19.99
CA SER A 29 18.56 12.78 20.82
C SER A 29 17.73 11.80 21.64
N ASN A 30 17.20 12.29 22.78
CA ASN A 30 16.19 11.58 23.57
C ASN A 30 14.76 12.08 23.28
N ASN A 31 14.57 12.85 22.22
CA ASN A 31 13.25 13.35 21.83
C ASN A 31 12.66 12.46 20.72
N ASP A 32 12.04 11.34 21.13
CA ASP A 32 11.53 10.33 20.23
C ASP A 32 10.35 10.84 19.39
N ASP A 33 9.50 11.70 19.96
CA ASP A 33 8.39 12.32 19.21
C ASP A 33 8.91 13.19 18.06
N ALA A 34 9.97 13.96 18.31
CA ALA A 34 10.59 14.75 17.24
C ALA A 34 11.32 13.88 16.21
N LEU A 35 11.91 12.75 16.65
CA LEU A 35 12.50 11.77 15.72
C LEU A 35 11.43 11.13 14.83
N PHE A 36 10.27 10.79 15.39
CA PHE A 36 9.16 10.24 14.60
C PHE A 36 8.72 11.22 13.50
N ILE A 37 8.48 12.49 13.86
CA ILE A 37 8.13 13.55 12.89
C ILE A 37 9.24 13.73 11.84
N LEU A 38 10.52 13.63 12.24
CA LEU A 38 11.63 13.68 11.31
C LEU A 38 11.59 12.52 10.31
N GLY A 39 11.34 11.29 10.79
CA GLY A 39 11.22 10.09 9.94
C GLY A 39 10.11 10.24 8.90
N GLU A 40 8.91 10.63 9.32
CA GLU A 40 7.80 10.91 8.40
C GLU A 40 8.15 12.01 7.39
N THR A 41 8.77 13.10 7.85
CA THR A 41 9.19 14.19 6.96
C THR A 41 10.17 13.68 5.91
N LEU A 42 11.16 12.88 6.30
CA LEU A 42 12.13 12.29 5.38
C LEU A 42 11.45 11.41 4.33
N TYR A 43 10.50 10.55 4.72
CA TYR A 43 9.75 9.71 3.78
C TYR A 43 8.89 10.54 2.82
N ASN A 44 8.20 11.56 3.32
CA ASN A 44 7.38 12.46 2.50
C ASN A 44 8.20 13.21 1.42
N PHE A 45 9.49 13.43 1.67
CA PHE A 45 10.42 14.05 0.70
C PHE A 45 11.20 13.01 -0.13
N GLY A 46 10.91 11.72 -0.02
CA GLY A 46 11.60 10.66 -0.76
C GLY A 46 13.03 10.41 -0.29
N LEU A 47 13.38 10.86 0.92
CA LEU A 47 14.67 10.68 1.56
C LEU A 47 14.66 9.37 2.37
N THR A 48 14.29 8.28 1.68
CA THR A 48 13.99 6.98 2.30
C THR A 48 15.16 6.40 3.09
N PRO A 49 16.42 6.42 2.61
CA PRO A 49 17.52 5.87 3.38
C PRO A 49 17.69 6.51 4.76
N GLN A 50 17.52 7.85 4.85
CA GLN A 50 17.64 8.58 6.10
C GLN A 50 16.42 8.34 7.01
N GLY A 51 15.21 8.28 6.44
CA GLY A 51 13.99 7.95 7.17
C GLY A 51 14.03 6.53 7.74
N LEU A 52 14.52 5.56 6.96
CA LEU A 52 14.72 4.18 7.41
C LEU A 52 15.63 4.09 8.64
N GLU A 53 16.75 4.83 8.68
CA GLU A 53 17.63 4.85 9.84
C GLU A 53 16.94 5.43 11.09
N VAL A 54 16.08 6.43 10.91
CA VAL A 54 15.28 6.99 12.00
C VAL A 54 14.29 5.95 12.53
N PHE A 55 13.48 5.32 11.65
CA PHE A 55 12.49 4.33 12.08
C PHE A 55 13.14 3.04 12.58
N ARG A 56 14.27 2.60 12.02
CA ARG A 56 15.09 1.50 12.56
C ARG A 56 15.49 1.77 14.01
N THR A 57 15.95 3.00 14.30
CA THR A 57 16.34 3.40 15.66
C THR A 57 15.16 3.41 16.63
N LEU A 58 14.03 3.96 16.20
CA LEU A 58 12.80 4.01 17.01
C LEU A 58 12.23 2.61 17.24
N TYR A 59 12.14 1.77 16.20
CA TYR A 59 11.62 0.41 16.31
C TYR A 59 12.46 -0.45 17.28
N HIS A 60 13.79 -0.40 17.19
CA HIS A 60 14.65 -1.12 18.12
C HIS A 60 14.49 -0.65 19.59
N LYS A 61 14.05 0.58 19.80
CA LYS A 61 13.78 1.11 21.13
C LYS A 61 12.38 0.73 21.64
N TYR A 62 11.43 0.59 20.72
CA TYR A 62 10.00 0.32 21.00
C TYR A 62 9.47 -0.79 20.06
N PRO A 63 9.93 -2.04 20.20
CA PRO A 63 9.61 -3.11 19.27
C PRO A 63 8.13 -3.57 19.31
N ASP A 64 7.42 -3.23 20.39
CA ASP A 64 6.00 -3.58 20.57
C ASP A 64 5.05 -2.54 19.96
N GLU A 65 5.58 -1.45 19.38
CA GLU A 65 4.78 -0.42 18.73
C GLU A 65 4.55 -0.76 17.25
N SER A 66 3.34 -1.21 16.90
CA SER A 66 2.98 -1.65 15.56
C SER A 66 3.16 -0.56 14.49
N GLU A 67 2.88 0.70 14.84
CA GLU A 67 3.07 1.84 13.94
C GLU A 67 4.55 1.99 13.52
N LEU A 68 5.48 1.83 14.46
CA LEU A 68 6.91 1.89 14.14
C LEU A 68 7.37 0.71 13.28
N LEU A 69 6.79 -0.48 13.49
CA LEU A 69 7.03 -1.64 12.64
C LEU A 69 6.62 -1.35 11.19
N ILE A 70 5.43 -0.77 10.98
CA ILE A 70 4.92 -0.43 9.63
C ILE A 70 5.91 0.49 8.92
N TYR A 71 6.24 1.64 9.51
CA TYR A 71 7.20 2.59 8.91
C TYR A 71 8.57 1.97 8.65
N PHE A 72 9.04 1.11 9.56
CA PHE A 72 10.33 0.44 9.41
C PHE A 72 10.32 -0.55 8.25
N ILE A 73 9.27 -1.37 8.15
CA ILE A 73 9.10 -2.34 7.04
C ILE A 73 8.92 -1.61 5.70
N GLU A 74 8.10 -0.55 5.65
CA GLU A 74 7.94 0.27 4.44
C GLU A 74 9.28 0.86 3.95
N GLY A 75 10.11 1.31 4.88
CA GLY A 75 11.47 1.77 4.56
C GLY A 75 12.35 0.68 3.98
N LEU A 76 12.33 -0.53 4.57
CA LEU A 76 13.06 -1.69 4.06
C LEU A 76 12.57 -2.08 2.65
N MET A 77 11.25 -2.08 2.44
CA MET A 77 10.64 -2.34 1.13
C MET A 77 11.11 -1.33 0.08
N SER A 78 11.08 -0.05 0.41
CA SER A 78 11.49 1.04 -0.49
C SER A 78 12.97 0.95 -0.89
N GLU A 79 13.81 0.43 0.01
CA GLU A 79 15.24 0.19 -0.24
C GLU A 79 15.52 -1.21 -0.83
N ASN A 80 14.47 -1.97 -1.21
CA ASN A 80 14.54 -3.35 -1.73
C ASN A 80 15.24 -4.33 -0.76
N GLN A 81 15.13 -4.10 0.54
CA GLN A 81 15.67 -4.96 1.61
C GLN A 81 14.62 -5.99 2.06
N THR A 82 13.99 -6.67 1.11
CA THR A 82 12.84 -7.57 1.35
C THR A 82 13.17 -8.73 2.27
N ASP A 83 14.36 -9.33 2.13
CA ASP A 83 14.78 -10.45 2.98
C ASP A 83 14.87 -10.01 4.45
N GLU A 84 15.46 -8.83 4.71
CA GLU A 84 15.56 -8.26 6.06
C GLU A 84 14.17 -7.96 6.63
N ALA A 85 13.27 -7.40 5.83
CA ALA A 85 11.89 -7.14 6.24
C ALA A 85 11.15 -8.43 6.65
N LEU A 86 11.28 -9.49 5.88
CA LEU A 86 10.68 -10.79 6.21
C LEU A 86 11.28 -11.41 7.47
N GLU A 87 12.59 -11.26 7.72
CA GLU A 87 13.24 -11.71 8.96
C GLU A 87 12.64 -11.00 10.18
N TYR A 88 12.44 -9.69 10.13
CA TYR A 88 11.80 -8.95 11.22
C TYR A 88 10.34 -9.38 11.43
N LEU A 89 9.56 -9.53 10.36
CA LEU A 89 8.17 -9.98 10.46
C LEU A 89 8.05 -11.41 11.01
N ALA A 90 9.02 -12.27 10.76
CA ALA A 90 9.00 -13.65 11.29
C ALA A 90 9.02 -13.71 12.83
N GLU A 91 9.55 -12.69 13.50
CA GLU A 91 9.64 -12.60 14.96
C GLU A 91 8.40 -11.94 15.60
N VAL A 92 7.54 -11.31 14.79
CA VAL A 92 6.34 -10.62 15.26
C VAL A 92 5.16 -11.61 15.39
N GLU A 93 4.34 -11.45 16.42
CA GLU A 93 3.11 -12.22 16.57
C GLU A 93 2.18 -12.01 15.36
N THR A 94 1.44 -13.04 14.99
CA THR A 94 0.52 -12.98 13.86
C THR A 94 -0.62 -12.01 14.16
N SER A 95 -0.74 -11.00 13.32
CA SER A 95 -1.83 -10.01 13.32
C SER A 95 -2.23 -9.71 11.88
N THR A 96 -3.34 -9.03 11.71
CA THR A 96 -3.82 -8.59 10.40
C THR A 96 -2.80 -7.68 9.72
N GLU A 97 -2.24 -6.73 10.44
CA GLU A 97 -1.24 -5.79 9.93
C GLU A 97 0.03 -6.50 9.47
N LYS A 98 0.52 -7.49 10.25
CA LYS A 98 1.66 -8.31 9.85
C LYS A 98 1.40 -9.04 8.55
N LEU A 99 0.23 -9.70 8.42
CA LEU A 99 -0.12 -10.47 7.23
C LEU A 99 -0.26 -9.60 6.01
N MET A 100 -0.77 -8.37 6.15
CA MET A 100 -0.82 -7.38 5.07
C MET A 100 0.57 -6.94 4.64
N LEU A 101 1.48 -6.64 5.58
CA LEU A 101 2.87 -6.31 5.27
C LEU A 101 3.60 -7.47 4.59
N GLU A 102 3.38 -8.72 5.04
CA GLU A 102 3.91 -9.91 4.36
C GLU A 102 3.37 -10.01 2.92
N ALA A 103 2.07 -9.74 2.71
CA ALA A 103 1.48 -9.76 1.37
C ALA A 103 2.12 -8.72 0.44
N ASP A 104 2.33 -7.50 0.91
CA ASP A 104 2.99 -6.43 0.15
C ASP A 104 4.43 -6.81 -0.22
N LEU A 105 5.18 -7.40 0.71
CA LEU A 105 6.55 -7.89 0.47
C LEU A 105 6.57 -9.00 -0.58
N TYR A 106 5.67 -10.00 -0.47
CA TYR A 106 5.58 -11.07 -1.46
C TYR A 106 5.14 -10.57 -2.83
N GLN A 107 4.24 -9.58 -2.87
CA GLN A 107 3.86 -8.91 -4.12
C GLN A 107 5.07 -8.22 -4.76
N GLN A 108 5.88 -7.49 -3.99
CA GLN A 108 7.08 -6.79 -4.47
C GLN A 108 8.08 -7.73 -5.15
N ILE A 109 8.25 -8.94 -4.62
CA ILE A 109 9.11 -9.97 -5.24
C ILE A 109 8.37 -10.87 -6.24
N ASN A 110 7.18 -10.46 -6.66
CA ASN A 110 6.34 -11.16 -7.65
C ASN A 110 5.93 -12.59 -7.25
N MET A 111 5.76 -12.83 -5.97
CA MET A 111 5.23 -14.08 -5.41
C MET A 111 3.73 -13.93 -5.12
N LEU A 112 2.93 -13.66 -6.16
CA LEU A 112 1.52 -13.29 -6.05
C LEU A 112 0.67 -14.36 -5.33
N GLU A 113 0.91 -15.64 -5.57
CA GLU A 113 0.16 -16.73 -4.89
C GLU A 113 0.36 -16.66 -3.37
N VAL A 114 1.60 -16.44 -2.91
CA VAL A 114 1.90 -16.33 -1.47
C VAL A 114 1.30 -15.06 -0.88
N ALA A 115 1.35 -13.94 -1.61
CA ALA A 115 0.71 -12.70 -1.19
C ALA A 115 -0.81 -12.87 -1.03
N ILE A 116 -1.47 -13.54 -1.98
CA ILE A 116 -2.90 -13.88 -1.91
C ILE A 116 -3.20 -14.73 -0.68
N ASP A 117 -2.40 -15.77 -0.41
CA ASP A 117 -2.57 -16.64 0.76
C ASP A 117 -2.48 -15.82 2.06
N LYS A 118 -1.54 -14.86 2.14
CA LYS A 118 -1.39 -13.99 3.32
C LYS A 118 -2.62 -13.10 3.56
N LEU A 119 -3.20 -12.52 2.52
CA LEU A 119 -4.45 -11.76 2.68
C LEU A 119 -5.65 -12.65 3.02
N GLN A 120 -5.69 -13.89 2.55
CA GLN A 120 -6.72 -14.85 2.96
C GLN A 120 -6.56 -15.24 4.43
N GLU A 121 -5.33 -15.46 4.92
CA GLU A 121 -5.06 -15.63 6.36
C GLU A 121 -5.52 -14.41 7.18
N ALA A 122 -5.32 -13.18 6.66
CA ALA A 122 -5.79 -11.95 7.31
C ALA A 122 -7.33 -11.89 7.40
N LEU A 123 -8.04 -12.32 6.34
CA LEU A 123 -9.50 -12.42 6.35
C LEU A 123 -10.03 -13.53 7.28
N GLU A 124 -9.23 -14.53 7.65
CA GLU A 124 -9.62 -15.48 8.72
C GLU A 124 -9.68 -14.79 10.10
N ILE A 125 -8.88 -13.73 10.30
CA ILE A 125 -8.87 -12.92 11.54
C ILE A 125 -9.96 -11.85 11.47
N GLU A 126 -10.04 -11.09 10.38
CA GLU A 126 -10.96 -9.99 10.15
C GLU A 126 -11.79 -10.18 8.87
N PRO A 127 -12.84 -11.03 8.90
CA PRO A 127 -13.57 -11.49 7.70
C PRO A 127 -14.33 -10.40 6.93
N ASN A 128 -14.53 -9.23 7.51
CA ASN A 128 -15.34 -8.16 6.91
C ASN A 128 -14.53 -6.86 6.75
N ASP A 129 -13.21 -6.90 6.85
CA ASP A 129 -12.39 -5.71 6.68
C ASP A 129 -12.32 -5.32 5.19
N PRO A 130 -12.87 -4.15 4.79
CA PRO A 130 -12.89 -3.74 3.39
C PRO A 130 -11.50 -3.43 2.82
N ILE A 131 -10.52 -3.09 3.66
CA ILE A 131 -9.17 -2.80 3.20
C ILE A 131 -8.49 -4.09 2.77
N ILE A 132 -8.68 -5.18 3.53
CA ILE A 132 -8.12 -6.50 3.18
C ILE A 132 -8.82 -7.05 1.93
N HIS A 133 -10.15 -6.94 1.83
CA HIS A 133 -10.88 -7.35 0.62
C HIS A 133 -10.39 -6.57 -0.61
N PHE A 134 -10.20 -5.26 -0.48
CA PHE A 134 -9.66 -4.44 -1.57
C PHE A 134 -8.24 -4.88 -1.97
N ALA A 135 -7.35 -5.07 -1.00
CA ALA A 135 -5.98 -5.53 -1.26
C ALA A 135 -5.97 -6.90 -1.96
N LEU A 136 -6.81 -7.84 -1.49
CA LEU A 136 -6.97 -9.15 -2.12
C LEU A 136 -7.53 -9.05 -3.54
N ALA A 137 -8.51 -8.19 -3.76
CA ALA A 137 -9.08 -7.95 -5.09
C ALA A 137 -8.01 -7.44 -6.08
N GLU A 138 -7.17 -6.48 -5.67
CA GLU A 138 -6.08 -5.95 -6.50
C GLU A 138 -5.05 -7.06 -6.83
N LEU A 139 -4.64 -7.88 -5.85
CA LEU A 139 -3.73 -9.01 -6.12
C LEU A 139 -4.32 -10.03 -7.08
N LEU A 140 -5.58 -10.41 -6.88
CA LEU A 140 -6.30 -11.33 -7.76
C LEU A 140 -6.46 -10.77 -9.18
N TYR A 141 -6.71 -9.46 -9.30
CA TYR A 141 -6.75 -8.76 -10.58
C TYR A 141 -5.40 -8.84 -11.31
N PHE A 142 -4.29 -8.54 -10.62
CA PHE A 142 -2.94 -8.63 -11.20
C PHE A 142 -2.55 -10.06 -11.57
N ASP A 143 -3.02 -11.05 -10.81
CA ASP A 143 -2.80 -12.47 -11.11
C ASP A 143 -3.72 -13.01 -12.22
N GLY A 144 -4.64 -12.18 -12.75
CA GLY A 144 -5.58 -12.56 -13.80
C GLY A 144 -6.77 -13.40 -13.32
N GLN A 145 -6.98 -13.51 -12.01
CA GLN A 145 -8.11 -14.22 -11.40
C GLN A 145 -9.35 -13.31 -11.34
N TYR A 146 -9.77 -12.78 -12.48
CA TYR A 146 -10.75 -11.70 -12.60
C TYR A 146 -12.11 -11.98 -11.91
N LEU A 147 -12.61 -13.21 -11.98
CA LEU A 147 -13.88 -13.57 -11.33
C LEU A 147 -13.79 -13.49 -9.81
N ARG A 148 -12.67 -13.93 -9.23
CA ARG A 148 -12.44 -13.82 -7.80
C ARG A 148 -12.24 -12.34 -7.40
N ALA A 149 -11.46 -11.61 -8.18
CA ALA A 149 -11.25 -10.18 -7.95
C ALA A 149 -12.58 -9.41 -7.90
N THR A 150 -13.50 -9.70 -8.85
CA THR A 150 -14.85 -9.09 -8.86
C THR A 150 -15.60 -9.35 -7.57
N THR A 151 -15.59 -10.59 -7.06
CA THR A 151 -16.27 -10.94 -5.80
C THR A 151 -15.74 -10.14 -4.61
N GLU A 152 -14.41 -9.98 -4.53
CA GLU A 152 -13.80 -9.20 -3.44
C GLU A 152 -14.13 -7.69 -3.56
N TYR A 153 -14.13 -7.12 -4.80
CA TYR A 153 -14.58 -5.74 -5.02
C TYR A 153 -16.07 -5.53 -4.67
N GLU A 154 -16.94 -6.50 -4.99
CA GLU A 154 -18.36 -6.47 -4.60
C GLU A 154 -18.51 -6.39 -3.09
N THR A 155 -17.71 -7.14 -2.33
CA THR A 155 -17.70 -7.08 -0.87
C THR A 155 -17.32 -5.69 -0.36
N VAL A 156 -16.35 -5.03 -1.00
CA VAL A 156 -16.01 -3.64 -0.65
C VAL A 156 -17.15 -2.68 -0.97
N LEU A 157 -17.82 -2.83 -2.13
CA LEU A 157 -18.99 -2.01 -2.51
C LEU A 157 -20.14 -2.11 -1.53
N GLU A 158 -20.33 -3.24 -0.84
CA GLU A 158 -21.37 -3.41 0.19
C GLU A 158 -21.20 -2.43 1.37
N THR A 159 -20.01 -1.88 1.59
CA THR A 159 -19.76 -0.81 2.58
C THR A 159 -20.32 0.55 2.15
N GLY A 160 -20.67 0.70 0.87
CA GLY A 160 -21.09 1.96 0.24
C GLY A 160 -19.94 2.77 -0.35
N GLU A 161 -18.71 2.29 -0.26
CA GLU A 161 -17.55 2.92 -0.87
C GLU A 161 -17.31 2.36 -2.28
N TYR A 162 -17.24 3.23 -3.28
CA TYR A 162 -16.95 2.86 -4.67
C TYR A 162 -15.58 3.37 -5.15
N GLN A 163 -14.88 4.13 -4.30
CA GLN A 163 -13.50 4.56 -4.53
C GLN A 163 -12.62 4.23 -3.32
N VAL A 164 -11.55 3.49 -3.54
CA VAL A 164 -10.56 3.14 -2.51
C VAL A 164 -9.17 3.46 -3.06
N ASN A 165 -8.39 4.23 -2.31
CA ASN A 165 -7.02 4.63 -2.70
C ASN A 165 -6.92 5.23 -4.12
N GLY A 166 -7.96 5.98 -4.55
CA GLY A 166 -8.02 6.57 -5.90
C GLY A 166 -8.43 5.59 -7.00
N VAL A 167 -8.75 4.36 -6.67
CA VAL A 167 -9.25 3.33 -7.60
C VAL A 167 -10.78 3.34 -7.57
N ASN A 168 -11.42 3.51 -8.74
CA ASN A 168 -12.85 3.35 -8.89
C ASN A 168 -13.17 1.85 -9.06
N LEU A 169 -13.96 1.28 -8.15
CA LEU A 169 -14.26 -0.16 -8.12
C LEU A 169 -15.08 -0.61 -9.33
N PHE A 170 -16.00 0.23 -9.82
CA PHE A 170 -16.74 -0.08 -11.05
C PHE A 170 -15.81 -0.19 -12.26
N SER A 171 -14.81 0.68 -12.37
CA SER A 171 -13.78 0.60 -13.42
C SER A 171 -12.98 -0.70 -13.36
N ARG A 172 -12.57 -1.13 -12.16
CA ARG A 172 -11.86 -2.41 -11.96
C ARG A 172 -12.73 -3.62 -12.32
N MET A 173 -13.96 -3.64 -11.84
CA MET A 173 -14.91 -4.73 -12.12
C MET A 173 -15.30 -4.79 -13.60
N ALA A 174 -15.45 -3.62 -14.25
CA ALA A 174 -15.69 -3.53 -15.68
C ALA A 174 -14.53 -4.11 -16.48
N ASP A 175 -13.30 -3.83 -16.07
CA ASP A 175 -12.10 -4.43 -16.69
C ASP A 175 -12.03 -5.94 -16.42
N CYS A 176 -12.28 -6.41 -15.21
CA CYS A 176 -12.40 -7.84 -14.91
C CYS A 176 -13.39 -8.54 -15.84
N SER A 177 -14.57 -7.95 -16.06
CA SER A 177 -15.60 -8.46 -16.96
C SER A 177 -15.15 -8.46 -18.41
N LEU A 178 -14.46 -7.40 -18.86
CA LEU A 178 -13.87 -7.29 -20.19
C LEU A 178 -12.83 -8.39 -20.45
N GLN A 179 -11.90 -8.59 -19.51
CA GLN A 179 -10.85 -9.61 -19.61
C GLN A 179 -11.41 -11.03 -19.55
N SER A 180 -12.54 -11.22 -18.87
CA SER A 180 -13.27 -12.48 -18.79
C SER A 180 -14.17 -12.75 -20.01
N GLY A 181 -14.29 -11.79 -20.95
CA GLY A 181 -15.14 -11.89 -22.13
C GLY A 181 -16.63 -11.61 -21.87
N ASN A 182 -16.97 -11.09 -20.68
CA ASN A 182 -18.35 -10.72 -20.30
C ASN A 182 -18.62 -9.25 -20.71
N TYR A 183 -18.67 -9.01 -22.02
CA TYR A 183 -18.71 -7.66 -22.57
C TYR A 183 -19.97 -6.87 -22.18
N THR A 184 -21.11 -7.52 -22.10
CA THR A 184 -22.37 -6.88 -21.66
C THR A 184 -22.26 -6.36 -20.21
N ASP A 185 -21.73 -7.17 -19.31
CA ASP A 185 -21.56 -6.78 -17.90
C ASP A 185 -20.50 -5.67 -17.77
N SER A 186 -19.42 -5.77 -18.57
CA SER A 186 -18.38 -4.72 -18.63
C SER A 186 -18.98 -3.37 -19.04
N ILE A 187 -19.82 -3.34 -20.08
CA ILE A 187 -20.50 -2.10 -20.53
C ILE A 187 -21.40 -1.56 -19.39
N GLY A 188 -22.20 -2.42 -18.77
CA GLY A 188 -23.09 -2.02 -17.67
C GLY A 188 -22.32 -1.40 -16.49
N LEU A 189 -21.19 -1.99 -16.11
CA LEU A 189 -20.35 -1.47 -15.03
C LEU A 189 -19.69 -0.13 -15.40
N PHE A 190 -19.26 0.07 -16.65
CA PHE A 190 -18.78 1.38 -17.10
C PHE A 190 -19.90 2.43 -17.14
N ASP A 191 -21.17 2.03 -17.31
CA ASP A 191 -22.32 2.95 -17.29
C ASP A 191 -22.65 3.44 -15.88
N GLU A 192 -22.21 2.74 -14.82
CA GLU A 192 -22.35 3.18 -13.42
C GLU A 192 -21.35 4.30 -13.05
N ILE A 193 -20.30 4.52 -13.85
CA ILE A 193 -19.31 5.56 -13.60
C ILE A 193 -19.81 6.88 -14.20
N SER A 194 -19.84 7.94 -13.41
CA SER A 194 -20.22 9.26 -13.89
C SER A 194 -19.20 9.79 -14.94
N GLU A 195 -19.69 10.58 -15.91
CA GLU A 195 -18.84 11.06 -17.02
C GLU A 195 -17.61 11.88 -16.56
N ASP A 196 -17.72 12.58 -15.44
CA ASP A 196 -16.64 13.39 -14.85
C ASP A 196 -15.63 12.56 -14.07
N GLU A 197 -15.97 11.33 -13.72
CA GLU A 197 -15.07 10.38 -13.05
C GLU A 197 -14.39 9.40 -14.02
N MET A 198 -14.95 9.22 -15.22
CA MET A 198 -14.35 8.36 -16.25
C MET A 198 -13.03 8.95 -16.77
N ASN A 199 -11.99 8.17 -16.70
CA ASN A 199 -10.71 8.52 -17.31
C ASN A 199 -10.59 8.02 -18.76
N SER A 200 -9.52 8.38 -19.46
CA SER A 200 -9.30 8.02 -20.87
C SER A 200 -9.20 6.51 -21.08
N GLU A 201 -8.69 5.76 -20.11
CA GLU A 201 -8.56 4.30 -20.16
C GLU A 201 -9.93 3.64 -20.04
N ASP A 202 -10.81 4.13 -19.18
CA ASP A 202 -12.18 3.63 -19.03
C ASP A 202 -12.96 3.79 -20.34
N TYR A 203 -12.89 4.96 -20.99
CA TYR A 203 -13.51 5.17 -22.31
C TYR A 203 -12.96 4.21 -23.36
N PHE A 204 -11.66 3.98 -23.37
CA PHE A 204 -11.04 3.07 -24.32
C PHE A 204 -11.49 1.61 -24.07
N LYS A 205 -11.47 1.14 -22.84
CA LYS A 205 -11.92 -0.20 -22.46
C LYS A 205 -13.40 -0.40 -22.75
N LYS A 206 -14.24 0.59 -22.46
CA LYS A 206 -15.67 0.58 -22.77
C LYS A 206 -15.91 0.46 -24.27
N ALA A 207 -15.16 1.19 -25.11
CA ALA A 207 -15.24 1.08 -26.56
C ALA A 207 -14.86 -0.32 -27.07
N ILE A 208 -13.83 -0.95 -26.48
CA ILE A 208 -13.47 -2.35 -26.78
C ILE A 208 -14.61 -3.29 -26.39
N ALA A 209 -15.25 -3.09 -25.24
CA ALA A 209 -16.36 -3.92 -24.77
C ALA A 209 -17.54 -3.85 -25.78
N TYR A 210 -17.88 -2.67 -26.29
CA TYR A 210 -18.89 -2.51 -27.34
C TYR A 210 -18.50 -3.23 -28.63
N GLU A 211 -17.27 -3.04 -29.13
CA GLU A 211 -16.78 -3.71 -30.36
C GLU A 211 -16.83 -5.25 -30.26
N LYS A 212 -16.59 -5.79 -29.07
CA LYS A 212 -16.57 -7.23 -28.83
C LYS A 212 -17.95 -7.83 -28.55
N ASN A 213 -18.92 -6.99 -28.14
CA ASN A 213 -20.28 -7.40 -27.81
C ASN A 213 -21.20 -7.50 -29.05
N ASP A 214 -20.79 -6.90 -30.20
CA ASP A 214 -21.47 -6.96 -31.49
C ASP A 214 -21.14 -8.28 -32.25
#